data_034c6aed550882401f5fdfb1ed995248
#
_entry.id   034c6aed550882401f5fdfb1ed995248
#
_cell.length_a   1.000
_cell.length_b   1.000
_cell.length_c   1.000
_cell.angle_alpha   90.00
_cell.angle_beta   90.00
_cell.angle_gamma   90.00
#
_symmetry.space_group_name_H-M   'P 1'
#
loop_
_entity.id
_entity.type
_entity.pdbx_description
1 polymer ?
#
loop_
_entity_poly.entity_id
_entity_poly.type
_entity_poly.pdbx_seq_one_letter_code
_entity_poly.pdbx_strand_id
1 'polypeptide(L)'
;MVTVLLLTLVMGAAVYAQRPRTADPGSTDASKATPAPAPQKMEAKYEGGIFGHNKTMEGTLSFDDTNERLLFHNDKNKEVFFIPYSAVASTFADTQKRRPAAASVGQYIPYIGFPLGFIKTKVRYLTIQYSDPDTRVSGITSFRLANKDLVDSVVFALANKSGLTPRGEIYVRKANSASTKFKDVTLP
;
A
#
# COMPACT_ATOMS: atom_id res chain seq x y z
N MET A 1 34.92 63.67 -31.40
CA MET A 1 33.70 63.04 -31.87
C MET A 1 33.74 61.57 -31.42
N VAL A 2 32.98 61.24 -30.44
CA VAL A 2 32.96 59.91 -29.77
C VAL A 2 31.85 59.10 -30.42
N THR A 3 32.21 58.08 -31.15
CA THR A 3 31.21 57.16 -31.77
C THR A 3 30.90 56.04 -30.72
N VAL A 4 29.74 56.14 -30.13
CA VAL A 4 29.26 55.12 -29.18
C VAL A 4 28.77 53.95 -30.00
N LEU A 5 29.47 52.79 -29.90
CA LEU A 5 29.10 51.54 -30.48
C LEU A 5 28.13 50.83 -29.49
N LEU A 6 26.84 50.84 -29.79
CA LEU A 6 25.82 50.20 -29.02
C LEU A 6 25.82 48.70 -29.35
N LEU A 7 26.45 47.91 -28.50
CA LEU A 7 26.46 46.46 -28.60
C LEU A 7 25.17 45.91 -27.96
N THR A 8 24.13 45.65 -28.76
CA THR A 8 22.92 44.99 -28.33
C THR A 8 23.18 43.50 -28.14
N LEU A 9 23.35 43.09 -26.87
CA LEU A 9 23.45 41.70 -26.49
C LEU A 9 22.02 41.07 -26.51
N VAL A 10 21.71 40.35 -27.60
CA VAL A 10 20.48 39.55 -27.69
C VAL A 10 20.68 38.31 -26.85
N MET A 11 20.16 38.29 -25.61
CA MET A 11 20.01 37.09 -24.83
C MET A 11 18.91 36.23 -25.43
N GLY A 12 19.31 35.24 -26.23
CA GLY A 12 18.43 34.16 -26.67
C GLY A 12 18.02 33.29 -25.47
N ALA A 13 16.81 33.49 -24.95
CA ALA A 13 16.20 32.56 -24.00
C ALA A 13 15.96 31.25 -24.73
N ALA A 14 16.79 30.24 -24.46
CA ALA A 14 16.55 28.88 -24.86
C ALA A 14 15.32 28.37 -24.08
N VAL A 15 14.16 28.47 -24.69
CA VAL A 15 12.96 27.81 -24.21
C VAL A 15 13.21 26.30 -24.35
N TYR A 16 13.57 25.66 -23.27
CA TYR A 16 13.55 24.20 -23.19
C TYR A 16 12.08 23.79 -23.27
N ALA A 17 11.60 23.57 -24.50
CA ALA A 17 10.33 22.93 -24.74
C ALA A 17 10.38 21.55 -24.03
N GLN A 18 9.67 21.43 -22.93
CA GLN A 18 9.41 20.14 -22.32
C GLN A 18 8.66 19.33 -23.37
N ARG A 19 9.36 18.41 -24.02
CA ARG A 19 8.74 17.43 -24.90
C ARG A 19 7.67 16.70 -24.07
N PRO A 20 6.40 16.73 -24.47
CA PRO A 20 5.43 15.84 -23.85
C PRO A 20 6.02 14.44 -23.98
N ARG A 21 6.14 13.72 -22.85
CA ARG A 21 6.49 12.29 -22.88
C ARG A 21 5.41 11.63 -23.71
N THR A 22 5.71 11.38 -24.95
CA THR A 22 4.95 10.44 -25.76
C THR A 22 5.00 9.14 -24.97
N ALA A 23 3.86 8.69 -24.47
CA ALA A 23 3.75 7.35 -23.90
C ALA A 23 4.21 6.41 -25.02
N ASP A 24 5.37 5.80 -24.85
CA ASP A 24 5.91 4.85 -25.80
C ASP A 24 4.92 3.68 -25.84
N PRO A 25 4.20 3.45 -26.95
CA PRO A 25 3.27 2.33 -27.04
C PRO A 25 3.96 0.96 -26.96
N GLY A 26 5.28 0.97 -26.80
CA GLY A 26 6.12 -0.20 -26.63
C GLY A 26 6.65 -0.41 -25.22
N SER A 27 6.35 0.43 -24.21
CA SER A 27 6.45 0.01 -22.84
C SER A 27 5.32 -0.98 -22.59
N THR A 28 5.48 -2.18 -23.11
CA THR A 28 4.88 -3.38 -22.54
C THR A 28 5.03 -3.22 -21.05
N ASP A 29 3.91 -2.95 -20.35
CA ASP A 29 3.80 -3.27 -18.95
C ASP A 29 4.46 -4.63 -18.83
N ALA A 30 5.67 -4.65 -18.25
CA ALA A 30 6.37 -5.89 -17.99
C ALA A 30 5.35 -6.70 -17.22
N SER A 31 4.76 -7.68 -17.89
CA SER A 31 3.67 -8.50 -17.41
C SER A 31 4.10 -8.97 -16.03
N LYS A 32 3.61 -8.28 -15.00
CA LYS A 32 3.99 -8.54 -13.62
C LYS A 32 3.55 -9.97 -13.41
N ALA A 33 4.52 -10.89 -13.40
CA ALA A 33 4.23 -12.32 -13.31
C ALA A 33 3.19 -12.50 -12.19
N THR A 34 2.13 -13.24 -12.50
CA THR A 34 1.07 -13.51 -11.51
C THR A 34 1.72 -14.07 -10.26
N PRO A 35 1.52 -13.46 -9.09
CA PRO A 35 2.11 -13.96 -7.85
C PRO A 35 1.74 -15.41 -7.60
N ALA A 36 2.60 -16.15 -6.89
CA ALA A 36 2.29 -17.49 -6.46
C ALA A 36 0.97 -17.53 -5.66
N PRO A 37 0.24 -18.65 -5.65
CA PRO A 37 -0.96 -18.79 -4.84
C PRO A 37 -0.69 -18.50 -3.36
N ALA A 38 -1.55 -17.71 -2.72
CA ALA A 38 -1.42 -17.43 -1.30
C ALA A 38 -1.79 -18.68 -0.47
N PRO A 39 -1.09 -18.95 0.63
CA PRO A 39 -1.50 -20.00 1.55
C PRO A 39 -2.81 -19.62 2.24
N GLN A 40 -3.62 -20.62 2.63
CA GLN A 40 -4.87 -20.38 3.35
C GLN A 40 -4.67 -19.80 4.75
N LYS A 41 -3.52 -20.10 5.39
CA LYS A 41 -3.13 -19.59 6.71
C LYS A 41 -1.69 -19.12 6.66
N MET A 42 -1.40 -18.00 7.32
CA MET A 42 -0.06 -17.42 7.37
C MET A 42 0.18 -16.69 8.68
N GLU A 43 1.39 -16.77 9.19
CA GLU A 43 1.82 -15.96 10.31
C GLU A 43 1.82 -14.49 9.95
N ALA A 44 1.27 -13.67 10.82
CA ALA A 44 1.14 -12.24 10.62
C ALA A 44 1.26 -11.48 11.93
N LYS A 45 1.94 -10.34 11.88
CA LYS A 45 1.88 -9.37 12.96
C LYS A 45 0.90 -8.27 12.58
N TYR A 46 -0.16 -8.18 13.33
CA TYR A 46 -1.11 -7.08 13.25
C TYR A 46 -0.49 -5.80 13.82
N GLU A 47 -0.52 -4.72 13.07
CA GLU A 47 0.10 -3.44 13.46
C GLU A 47 -0.94 -2.39 13.92
N GLY A 48 -2.23 -2.71 13.84
CA GLY A 48 -3.31 -1.83 14.25
C GLY A 48 -4.24 -1.42 13.11
N GLY A 49 -5.23 -0.57 13.43
CA GLY A 49 -6.13 0.05 12.46
C GLY A 49 -7.52 -0.56 12.37
N ILE A 50 -7.82 -1.64 13.07
CA ILE A 50 -9.18 -2.16 13.23
C ILE A 50 -9.83 -1.47 14.42
N PHE A 51 -11.04 -0.98 14.23
CA PHE A 51 -11.82 -0.35 15.30
C PHE A 51 -12.00 -1.29 16.51
N GLY A 52 -11.71 -0.77 17.69
CA GLY A 52 -11.71 -1.57 18.92
C GLY A 52 -10.42 -2.38 19.19
N HIS A 53 -9.51 -2.50 18.21
CA HIS A 53 -8.26 -3.25 18.30
C HIS A 53 -7.06 -2.37 17.96
N ASN A 54 -6.58 -1.57 18.91
CA ASN A 54 -5.52 -0.59 18.66
C ASN A 54 -4.10 -1.11 19.01
N LYS A 55 -4.01 -2.29 19.62
CA LYS A 55 -2.72 -2.86 20.05
C LYS A 55 -2.17 -3.78 18.97
N THR A 56 -0.86 -3.67 18.72
CA THR A 56 -0.14 -4.62 17.87
C THR A 56 -0.16 -6.01 18.53
N MET A 57 -0.35 -7.05 17.73
CA MET A 57 -0.32 -8.44 18.21
C MET A 57 0.18 -9.39 17.14
N GLU A 58 0.84 -10.45 17.56
CA GLU A 58 1.26 -11.54 16.70
C GLU A 58 0.16 -12.59 16.63
N GLY A 59 0.08 -13.27 15.50
CA GLY A 59 -0.97 -14.26 15.30
C GLY A 59 -0.98 -14.83 13.89
N THR A 60 -2.13 -15.33 13.50
CA THR A 60 -2.34 -15.98 12.20
C THR A 60 -3.45 -15.30 11.43
N LEU A 61 -3.15 -14.92 10.20
CA LEU A 61 -4.11 -14.45 9.23
C LEU A 61 -4.58 -15.65 8.40
N SER A 62 -5.88 -15.79 8.16
CA SER A 62 -6.44 -16.90 7.38
C SER A 62 -7.60 -16.45 6.50
N PHE A 63 -7.70 -17.06 5.32
CA PHE A 63 -8.83 -16.91 4.43
C PHE A 63 -9.93 -17.89 4.83
N ASP A 64 -11.10 -17.38 5.19
CA ASP A 64 -12.32 -18.15 5.42
C ASP A 64 -13.25 -17.95 4.23
N ASP A 65 -13.04 -18.76 3.19
CA ASP A 65 -13.78 -18.64 1.93
C ASP A 65 -15.25 -19.07 2.07
N THR A 66 -15.55 -19.90 3.06
CA THR A 66 -16.92 -20.35 3.34
C THR A 66 -17.80 -19.19 3.82
N ASN A 67 -17.21 -18.32 4.65
CA ASN A 67 -17.90 -17.16 5.20
C ASN A 67 -17.46 -15.84 4.54
N GLU A 68 -16.70 -15.91 3.44
CA GLU A 68 -16.23 -14.76 2.65
C GLU A 68 -15.55 -13.68 3.49
N ARG A 69 -14.60 -14.09 4.34
CA ARG A 69 -13.92 -13.18 5.26
C ARG A 69 -12.44 -13.50 5.46
N LEU A 70 -11.68 -12.48 5.79
CA LEU A 70 -10.30 -12.59 6.26
C LEU A 70 -10.30 -12.59 7.78
N LEU A 71 -9.82 -13.67 8.39
CA LEU A 71 -9.81 -13.89 9.84
C LEU A 71 -8.43 -13.60 10.43
N PHE A 72 -8.40 -13.00 11.60
CA PHE A 72 -7.19 -12.90 12.42
C PHE A 72 -7.38 -13.61 13.76
N HIS A 73 -6.47 -14.56 14.02
CA HIS A 73 -6.37 -15.29 15.28
C HIS A 73 -5.11 -14.83 16.02
N ASN A 74 -5.18 -14.74 17.33
CA ASN A 74 -4.00 -14.46 18.14
C ASN A 74 -3.10 -15.72 18.28
N ASP A 75 -1.99 -15.59 19.00
CA ASP A 75 -1.03 -16.66 19.35
C ASP A 75 -1.67 -17.86 20.06
N LYS A 76 -2.81 -17.66 20.73
CA LYS A 76 -3.60 -18.70 21.40
C LYS A 76 -4.67 -19.32 20.50
N ASN A 77 -4.60 -19.08 19.20
CA ASN A 77 -5.57 -19.54 18.19
C ASN A 77 -7.02 -19.09 18.47
N LYS A 78 -7.21 -17.99 19.21
CA LYS A 78 -8.52 -17.39 19.42
C LYS A 78 -8.79 -16.35 18.34
N GLU A 79 -9.97 -16.41 17.73
CA GLU A 79 -10.45 -15.38 16.81
C GLU A 79 -10.52 -14.01 17.53
N VAL A 80 -9.90 -13.00 16.95
CA VAL A 80 -9.86 -11.64 17.51
C VAL A 80 -10.79 -10.72 16.73
N PHE A 81 -10.69 -10.75 15.41
CA PHE A 81 -11.53 -9.98 14.49
C PHE A 81 -11.50 -10.61 13.10
N PHE A 82 -12.43 -10.18 12.27
CA PHE A 82 -12.45 -10.51 10.85
C PHE A 82 -12.76 -9.28 9.99
N ILE A 83 -12.46 -9.38 8.71
CA ILE A 83 -12.77 -8.38 7.70
C ILE A 83 -13.54 -9.11 6.58
N PRO A 84 -14.83 -8.81 6.36
CA PRO A 84 -15.58 -9.37 5.24
C PRO A 84 -14.92 -8.98 3.91
N TYR A 85 -14.89 -9.87 2.93
CA TYR A 85 -14.36 -9.53 1.60
C TYR A 85 -15.14 -8.40 0.95
N SER A 86 -16.45 -8.31 1.21
CA SER A 86 -17.30 -7.20 0.76
C SER A 86 -16.89 -5.84 1.35
N ALA A 87 -16.35 -5.83 2.56
CA ALA A 87 -15.90 -4.61 3.23
C ALA A 87 -14.54 -4.11 2.74
N VAL A 88 -13.74 -4.94 2.05
CA VAL A 88 -12.42 -4.51 1.54
C VAL A 88 -12.61 -3.52 0.41
N ALA A 89 -12.20 -2.28 0.62
CA ALA A 89 -12.26 -1.20 -0.36
C ALA A 89 -11.00 -1.14 -1.23
N SER A 90 -9.83 -1.36 -0.64
CA SER A 90 -8.57 -1.48 -1.36
C SER A 90 -7.56 -2.34 -0.61
N THR A 91 -6.60 -2.91 -1.35
CA THR A 91 -5.45 -3.62 -0.78
C THR A 91 -4.19 -3.38 -1.59
N PHE A 92 -3.07 -3.29 -0.92
CA PHE A 92 -1.76 -3.08 -1.55
C PHE A 92 -0.62 -3.50 -0.63
N ALA A 93 0.55 -3.70 -1.25
CA ALA A 93 1.79 -3.94 -0.53
C ALA A 93 2.49 -2.61 -0.23
N ASP A 94 2.59 -2.26 1.05
CA ASP A 94 3.36 -1.09 1.49
C ASP A 94 4.77 -1.47 1.89
N THR A 95 5.74 -0.60 1.62
CA THR A 95 7.15 -0.82 1.96
C THR A 95 7.63 0.27 2.88
N GLN A 96 7.84 -0.07 4.14
CA GLN A 96 8.40 0.84 5.13
C GLN A 96 9.87 0.55 5.41
N LYS A 97 10.67 1.60 5.48
CA LYS A 97 12.07 1.51 5.91
C LYS A 97 12.10 1.64 7.43
N ARG A 98 12.29 0.54 8.14
CA ARG A 98 12.48 0.55 9.60
C ARG A 98 13.95 0.30 9.95
N ARG A 99 14.43 0.93 11.03
CA ARG A 99 15.69 0.57 11.66
C ARG A 99 15.42 -0.61 12.60
N PRO A 100 16.14 -1.73 12.50
CA PRO A 100 16.03 -2.81 13.48
C PRO A 100 16.31 -2.28 14.88
N ALA A 101 15.58 -2.75 15.89
CA ALA A 101 15.78 -2.34 17.28
C ALA A 101 17.23 -2.60 17.77
N ALA A 102 17.85 -3.69 17.29
CA ALA A 102 19.26 -4.00 17.56
C ALA A 102 20.24 -2.94 17.01
N ALA A 103 19.91 -2.24 15.93
CA ALA A 103 20.74 -1.19 15.38
C ALA A 103 20.68 0.11 16.21
N SER A 104 19.63 0.30 17.00
CA SER A 104 19.53 1.45 17.93
C SER A 104 20.31 1.22 19.23
N VAL A 105 20.44 -0.03 19.68
CA VAL A 105 21.20 -0.38 20.89
C VAL A 105 22.69 -0.33 20.64
N GLY A 106 23.16 -0.77 19.46
CA GLY A 106 24.59 -0.76 19.08
C GLY A 106 25.20 0.64 18.99
N GLN A 107 24.40 1.69 18.93
CA GLN A 107 24.86 3.08 18.88
C GLN A 107 25.47 3.56 20.22
N TYR A 108 25.22 2.84 21.31
CA TYR A 108 25.72 3.17 22.66
C TYR A 108 26.92 2.32 23.11
N ILE A 109 27.44 1.44 22.26
CA ILE A 109 28.61 0.61 22.62
C ILE A 109 29.86 1.23 21.97
N PRO A 110 30.77 1.88 22.76
CA PRO A 110 31.85 2.67 22.21
C PRO A 110 33.02 1.87 21.61
N TYR A 111 32.96 0.54 21.60
CA TYR A 111 34.08 -0.31 21.17
C TYR A 111 33.84 -1.17 19.92
N ILE A 112 32.66 -1.13 19.34
CA ILE A 112 32.41 -1.87 18.10
C ILE A 112 32.36 -0.86 16.96
N GLY A 113 33.49 -0.66 16.28
CA GLY A 113 33.71 0.34 15.23
C GLY A 113 32.98 0.07 13.90
N PHE A 114 31.79 -0.54 13.93
CA PHE A 114 30.89 -0.67 12.78
C PHE A 114 29.70 0.26 12.93
N PRO A 115 29.44 1.15 11.96
CA PRO A 115 28.28 2.03 11.99
C PRO A 115 26.99 1.22 11.69
N LEU A 116 26.52 0.44 12.68
CA LEU A 116 25.26 -0.34 12.58
C LEU A 116 24.02 0.55 12.40
N GLY A 117 24.16 1.87 12.60
CA GLY A 117 23.07 2.83 12.44
C GLY A 117 22.56 3.02 11.02
N PHE A 118 23.24 2.50 10.00
CA PHE A 118 22.85 2.64 8.59
C PHE A 118 22.07 1.44 8.04
N ILE A 119 21.91 0.36 8.78
CA ILE A 119 21.16 -0.80 8.34
C ILE A 119 19.68 -0.46 8.42
N LYS A 120 19.09 -0.08 7.28
CA LYS A 120 17.63 0.08 7.12
C LYS A 120 17.09 -1.18 6.48
N THR A 121 16.32 -1.94 7.21
CA THR A 121 15.60 -3.09 6.66
C THR A 121 14.29 -2.63 6.02
N LYS A 122 14.08 -3.01 4.76
CA LYS A 122 12.81 -2.80 4.09
C LYS A 122 11.83 -3.85 4.59
N VAL A 123 10.81 -3.42 5.30
CA VAL A 123 9.73 -4.30 5.76
C VAL A 123 8.51 -4.03 4.88
N ARG A 124 7.91 -5.09 4.36
CA ARG A 124 6.68 -5.00 3.58
C ARG A 124 5.48 -5.36 4.44
N TYR A 125 4.42 -4.62 4.21
CA TYR A 125 3.15 -4.77 4.91
C TYR A 125 2.04 -5.04 3.89
N LEU A 126 1.16 -5.94 4.24
CA LEU A 126 -0.17 -6.02 3.66
C LEU A 126 -0.98 -4.88 4.25
N THR A 127 -1.39 -3.92 3.44
CA THR A 127 -2.26 -2.82 3.87
C THR A 127 -3.63 -2.99 3.24
N ILE A 128 -4.66 -2.90 4.06
CA ILE A 128 -6.05 -3.07 3.68
C ILE A 128 -6.81 -1.82 4.13
N GLN A 129 -7.44 -1.15 3.18
CA GLN A 129 -8.47 -0.18 3.48
C GLN A 129 -9.82 -0.91 3.47
N TYR A 130 -10.57 -0.78 4.52
CA TYR A 130 -11.88 -1.38 4.64
C TYR A 130 -12.95 -0.33 4.88
N SER A 131 -14.16 -0.64 4.41
CA SER A 131 -15.36 0.16 4.66
C SER A 131 -16.52 -0.82 4.73
N ASP A 132 -16.97 -1.08 5.94
CA ASP A 132 -18.07 -2.01 6.19
C ASP A 132 -19.40 -1.25 6.07
N PRO A 133 -20.24 -1.59 5.07
CA PRO A 133 -21.51 -0.91 4.86
C PRO A 133 -22.52 -1.18 5.98
N ASP A 134 -22.42 -2.34 6.64
CA ASP A 134 -23.39 -2.77 7.65
C ASP A 134 -23.14 -2.06 8.99
N THR A 135 -21.88 -1.98 9.40
CA THR A 135 -21.49 -1.33 10.67
C THR A 135 -21.17 0.15 10.49
N ARG A 136 -21.03 0.63 9.25
CA ARG A 136 -20.56 1.99 8.88
C ARG A 136 -19.18 2.34 9.44
N VAL A 137 -18.41 1.33 9.78
CA VAL A 137 -17.02 1.49 10.24
C VAL A 137 -16.08 1.41 9.06
N SER A 138 -15.15 2.34 8.98
CA SER A 138 -14.10 2.33 7.98
C SER A 138 -12.75 2.60 8.60
N GLY A 139 -11.69 2.11 7.97
CA GLY A 139 -10.33 2.31 8.47
C GLY A 139 -9.28 1.73 7.54
N ILE A 140 -8.04 1.86 7.99
CA ILE A 140 -6.87 1.28 7.33
C ILE A 140 -6.16 0.40 8.34
N THR A 141 -5.96 -0.86 7.99
CA THR A 141 -5.23 -1.82 8.81
C THR A 141 -4.01 -2.33 8.08
N SER A 142 -2.99 -2.73 8.83
CA SER A 142 -1.75 -3.25 8.27
C SER A 142 -1.28 -4.48 9.01
N PHE A 143 -0.78 -5.45 8.24
CA PHE A 143 -0.20 -6.69 8.73
C PHE A 143 1.21 -6.84 8.18
N ARG A 144 2.17 -7.11 9.05
CA ARG A 144 3.50 -7.52 8.64
C ARG A 144 3.52 -9.02 8.41
N LEU A 145 3.92 -9.44 7.23
CA LEU A 145 4.12 -10.85 6.87
C LEU A 145 5.61 -11.18 6.77
N ALA A 146 5.93 -12.47 6.66
CA ALA A 146 7.29 -12.98 6.74
C ALA A 146 8.21 -12.41 5.63
N ASN A 147 7.72 -12.32 4.40
CA ASN A 147 8.51 -11.86 3.26
C ASN A 147 7.67 -11.14 2.19
N LYS A 148 8.39 -10.57 1.22
CA LYS A 148 7.77 -9.79 0.12
C LYS A 148 6.83 -10.64 -0.74
N ASP A 149 7.28 -11.84 -1.11
CA ASP A 149 6.55 -12.67 -2.06
C ASP A 149 5.22 -13.14 -1.46
N LEU A 150 5.23 -13.44 -0.15
CA LEU A 150 4.02 -13.75 0.59
C LEU A 150 3.06 -12.54 0.64
N VAL A 151 3.57 -11.32 0.86
CA VAL A 151 2.72 -10.12 0.83
C VAL A 151 2.08 -9.95 -0.55
N ASP A 152 2.87 -10.05 -1.62
CA ASP A 152 2.38 -9.89 -2.99
C ASP A 152 1.32 -10.98 -3.33
N SER A 153 1.55 -12.23 -2.90
CA SER A 153 0.60 -13.35 -3.07
C SER A 153 -0.71 -13.10 -2.31
N VAL A 154 -0.63 -12.65 -1.08
CA VAL A 154 -1.80 -12.39 -0.23
C VAL A 154 -2.59 -11.19 -0.72
N VAL A 155 -1.92 -10.10 -1.15
CA VAL A 155 -2.57 -8.94 -1.78
C VAL A 155 -3.35 -9.37 -3.01
N PHE A 156 -2.73 -10.17 -3.88
CA PHE A 156 -3.38 -10.67 -5.10
C PHE A 156 -4.58 -11.57 -4.79
N ALA A 157 -4.42 -12.53 -3.86
CA ALA A 157 -5.50 -13.43 -3.46
C ALA A 157 -6.67 -12.68 -2.83
N LEU A 158 -6.38 -11.75 -1.90
CA LEU A 158 -7.40 -10.94 -1.26
C LEU A 158 -8.14 -10.06 -2.26
N ALA A 159 -7.41 -9.45 -3.21
CA ALA A 159 -8.01 -8.65 -4.27
C ALA A 159 -9.00 -9.45 -5.12
N ASN A 160 -8.62 -10.67 -5.52
CA ASN A 160 -9.50 -11.55 -6.29
C ASN A 160 -10.74 -11.97 -5.49
N LYS A 161 -10.56 -12.42 -4.23
CA LYS A 161 -11.65 -12.83 -3.34
C LYS A 161 -12.61 -11.68 -3.02
N SER A 162 -12.08 -10.45 -2.95
CA SER A 162 -12.87 -9.25 -2.68
C SER A 162 -13.43 -8.58 -3.95
N GLY A 163 -13.18 -9.11 -5.14
CA GLY A 163 -13.65 -8.54 -6.41
C GLY A 163 -13.06 -7.17 -6.72
N LEU A 164 -11.80 -6.92 -6.32
CA LEU A 164 -11.09 -5.68 -6.59
C LEU A 164 -10.44 -5.70 -7.97
N THR A 165 -10.25 -4.51 -8.55
CA THR A 165 -9.60 -4.34 -9.85
C THR A 165 -8.23 -3.68 -9.67
N PRO A 166 -7.23 -4.09 -10.46
CA PRO A 166 -5.90 -3.48 -10.39
C PRO A 166 -5.94 -2.03 -10.89
N ARG A 167 -5.22 -1.15 -10.16
CA ARG A 167 -5.01 0.25 -10.52
C ARG A 167 -3.56 0.63 -10.19
N GLY A 168 -2.66 0.38 -11.11
CA GLY A 168 -1.23 0.48 -10.87
C GLY A 168 -0.74 -0.59 -9.88
N GLU A 169 -0.17 -0.17 -8.74
CA GLU A 169 0.34 -1.07 -7.71
C GLU A 169 -0.69 -1.44 -6.63
N ILE A 170 -1.88 -0.89 -6.70
CA ILE A 170 -2.96 -1.10 -5.74
C ILE A 170 -4.15 -1.80 -6.39
N TYR A 171 -4.92 -2.51 -5.60
CA TYR A 171 -6.21 -3.07 -6.00
C TYR A 171 -7.32 -2.29 -5.31
N VAL A 172 -8.33 -1.89 -6.06
CA VAL A 172 -9.42 -1.03 -5.56
C VAL A 172 -10.78 -1.58 -5.99
N ARG A 173 -11.79 -1.33 -5.17
CA ARG A 173 -13.18 -1.60 -5.52
C ARG A 173 -13.64 -0.52 -6.51
N LYS A 174 -14.22 -0.93 -7.63
CA LYS A 174 -14.88 0.01 -8.53
C LYS A 174 -16.07 0.64 -7.80
N ALA A 175 -16.14 1.95 -7.79
CA ALA A 175 -17.36 2.62 -7.41
C ALA A 175 -18.46 2.19 -8.38
N ASN A 176 -19.57 1.65 -7.85
CA ASN A 176 -20.74 1.42 -8.69
C ASN A 176 -21.22 2.79 -9.18
N SER A 177 -21.15 3.02 -10.48
CA SER A 177 -21.62 4.24 -11.15
C SER A 177 -23.13 4.50 -11.01
N ALA A 178 -23.84 3.68 -10.23
CA ALA A 178 -25.27 3.80 -9.99
C ALA A 178 -25.67 4.82 -8.91
N SER A 179 -24.73 5.45 -8.21
CA SER A 179 -25.07 6.33 -7.07
C SER A 179 -24.84 7.83 -7.31
N THR A 180 -24.58 8.27 -8.53
CA THR A 180 -24.45 9.71 -8.82
C THR A 180 -25.55 10.19 -9.78
N LYS A 181 -26.81 9.83 -9.52
CA LYS A 181 -27.89 10.69 -9.92
C LYS A 181 -27.99 11.80 -8.89
N PHE A 182 -27.21 12.84 -9.08
CA PHE A 182 -27.56 14.15 -8.50
C PHE A 182 -28.96 14.44 -8.97
N LYS A 183 -29.91 14.40 -8.05
CA LYS A 183 -31.26 14.91 -8.26
C LYS A 183 -31.05 16.40 -8.49
N ASP A 184 -31.28 16.86 -9.72
CA ASP A 184 -31.38 18.28 -10.02
C ASP A 184 -32.44 18.86 -9.07
N VAL A 185 -31.97 19.53 -8.03
CA VAL A 185 -32.82 20.35 -7.17
C VAL A 185 -33.04 21.64 -7.95
N THR A 186 -34.12 21.63 -8.72
CA THR A 186 -34.69 22.88 -9.24
C THR A 186 -35.16 23.66 -8.02
N LEU A 187 -34.44 24.72 -7.68
CA LEU A 187 -34.88 25.69 -6.70
C LEU A 187 -36.03 26.53 -7.30
N PRO A 188 -37.06 26.84 -6.50
CA PRO A 188 -38.18 27.66 -6.94
C PRO A 188 -37.81 29.12 -7.17
#